data_f4e86fbe9ad6d3c16883c6009ae90491
#
_entry.id   f4e86fbe9ad6d3c16883c6009ae90491
#
_cell.length_a   1.000
_cell.length_b   1.000
_cell.length_c   1.000
_cell.angle_alpha   90.00
_cell.angle_beta   90.00
_cell.angle_gamma   90.00
#
_symmetry.space_group_name_H-M   'P 1'
#
loop_
_entity.id
_entity.type
_entity.pdbx_description
1 polymer ?
#
loop_
_entity_poly.entity_id
_entity_poly.type
_entity_poly.pdbx_seq_one_letter_code
_entity_poly.pdbx_strand_id
1 'polypeptide(L)'
;SYFEKDRLTTVQYPEERDVLPENSRNFPFLVFDTNDPEAGLRCVACKICEKECPPQCIYIVKSEEKKPDYMGKPQFYPATFDIDISVCMSCQICVEVCPFEAIKMDKVYELSRRERFDALLMRKQDLAKSNDYYHRIHPLEAEAVDANLKAAAEKKKPVPAAAPASG
;
A
#
# COMPACT_ATOMS: atom_id res chain seq x y z
N SER A 1 19.20 -33.68 3.92
CA SER A 1 20.34 -34.55 4.37
C SER A 1 21.69 -33.88 4.10
N TYR A 2 22.73 -34.20 4.91
CA TYR A 2 24.09 -33.65 4.73
C TYR A 2 24.72 -34.03 3.38
N PHE A 3 24.27 -35.11 2.80
CA PHE A 3 24.80 -35.69 1.54
C PHE A 3 23.94 -35.39 0.29
N GLU A 4 22.91 -34.56 0.38
CA GLU A 4 22.13 -34.14 -0.79
C GLU A 4 22.92 -33.15 -1.64
N LYS A 5 22.91 -33.36 -2.98
CA LYS A 5 23.63 -32.51 -3.94
C LYS A 5 23.08 -31.09 -3.98
N ASP A 6 21.78 -30.90 -3.76
CA ASP A 6 21.08 -29.61 -3.84
C ASP A 6 20.93 -28.90 -2.49
N ARG A 7 21.73 -29.32 -1.51
CA ARG A 7 21.65 -28.78 -0.15
C ARG A 7 22.13 -27.35 -0.01
N LEU A 8 23.13 -26.97 -0.79
CA LEU A 8 23.71 -25.63 -0.79
C LEU A 8 23.53 -25.05 -2.20
N THR A 9 22.52 -24.22 -2.32
CA THR A 9 22.30 -23.45 -3.53
C THR A 9 23.02 -22.11 -3.38
N THR A 10 23.99 -21.86 -4.25
CA THR A 10 24.70 -20.58 -4.31
C THR A 10 24.10 -19.76 -5.44
N VAL A 11 23.63 -18.54 -5.13
CA VAL A 11 23.15 -17.56 -6.10
C VAL A 11 24.29 -16.60 -6.41
N GLN A 12 24.59 -16.40 -7.68
CA GLN A 12 25.65 -15.51 -8.16
C GLN A 12 25.11 -14.06 -8.22
N TYR A 13 24.84 -13.49 -7.05
CA TYR A 13 24.39 -12.10 -7.00
C TYR A 13 25.57 -11.14 -7.32
N PRO A 14 25.39 -10.08 -8.13
CA PRO A 14 24.12 -9.55 -8.68
C PRO A 14 23.70 -10.11 -10.06
N GLU A 15 24.48 -10.98 -10.69
CA GLU A 15 24.24 -11.53 -12.02
C GLU A 15 23.00 -12.42 -12.02
N GLU A 16 22.84 -13.20 -10.95
CA GLU A 16 21.69 -14.05 -10.71
C GLU A 16 20.92 -13.57 -9.49
N ARG A 17 19.59 -13.59 -9.56
CA ARG A 17 18.69 -13.12 -8.48
C ARG A 17 17.60 -14.14 -8.21
N ASP A 18 17.33 -14.39 -6.94
CA ASP A 18 16.22 -15.23 -6.53
C ASP A 18 14.86 -14.56 -6.83
N VAL A 19 13.90 -15.39 -7.23
CA VAL A 19 12.52 -14.97 -7.37
C VAL A 19 11.89 -14.89 -5.98
N LEU A 20 11.57 -13.67 -5.56
CA LEU A 20 10.94 -13.45 -4.26
C LEU A 20 9.51 -14.01 -4.23
N PRO A 21 9.11 -14.70 -3.17
CA PRO A 21 7.76 -15.19 -2.99
C PRO A 21 6.73 -14.04 -2.94
N GLU A 22 5.45 -14.35 -3.15
CA GLU A 22 4.40 -13.34 -3.16
C GLU A 22 4.27 -12.62 -1.81
N ASN A 23 4.44 -13.30 -0.71
CA ASN A 23 4.35 -12.77 0.64
C ASN A 23 5.64 -12.08 1.15
N SER A 24 6.55 -11.73 0.26
CA SER A 24 7.76 -10.97 0.57
C SER A 24 7.42 -9.58 1.10
N ARG A 25 8.13 -9.15 2.16
CA ARG A 25 7.89 -7.88 2.86
C ARG A 25 9.16 -7.04 2.83
N ASN A 26 9.20 -6.02 1.98
CA ASN A 26 10.36 -5.14 1.90
C ASN A 26 9.99 -3.71 2.32
N PHE A 27 9.57 -2.86 1.41
CA PHE A 27 9.26 -1.47 1.72
C PHE A 27 7.79 -1.17 1.47
N PRO A 28 7.15 -0.33 2.30
CA PRO A 28 5.77 0.06 2.09
C PRO A 28 5.61 0.99 0.89
N PHE A 29 4.49 0.87 0.16
CA PHE A 29 4.09 1.78 -0.90
C PHE A 29 2.59 2.06 -0.82
N LEU A 30 2.13 3.11 -1.51
CA LEU A 30 0.73 3.54 -1.55
C LEU A 30 0.07 3.12 -2.86
N VAL A 31 -1.13 2.54 -2.77
CA VAL A 31 -1.91 2.10 -3.94
C VAL A 31 -2.83 3.21 -4.42
N PHE A 32 -2.89 3.40 -5.75
CA PHE A 32 -3.89 4.22 -6.43
C PHE A 32 -4.60 3.44 -7.54
N ASP A 33 -5.90 3.72 -7.76
CA ASP A 33 -6.78 2.96 -8.66
C ASP A 33 -7.03 3.61 -10.02
N THR A 34 -6.62 4.85 -10.22
CA THR A 34 -6.82 5.62 -11.46
C THR A 34 -5.50 5.86 -12.19
N ASN A 35 -5.55 6.47 -13.37
CA ASN A 35 -4.34 6.89 -14.08
C ASN A 35 -3.65 8.10 -13.43
N ASP A 36 -4.33 8.78 -12.50
CA ASP A 36 -3.80 9.93 -11.76
C ASP A 36 -3.44 9.51 -10.32
N PRO A 37 -2.15 9.50 -9.96
CA PRO A 37 -1.70 9.14 -8.62
C PRO A 37 -2.29 10.03 -7.50
N GLU A 38 -2.60 11.29 -7.80
CA GLU A 38 -3.14 12.20 -6.79
C GLU A 38 -4.65 12.06 -6.59
N ALA A 39 -5.40 11.82 -7.66
CA ALA A 39 -6.85 11.70 -7.59
C ALA A 39 -7.31 10.29 -7.20
N GLY A 40 -6.52 9.26 -7.52
CA GLY A 40 -6.86 7.85 -7.31
C GLY A 40 -6.29 7.20 -6.06
N LEU A 41 -5.60 7.95 -5.22
CA LEU A 41 -4.98 7.40 -4.03
C LEU A 41 -6.03 6.87 -3.05
N ARG A 42 -5.92 5.60 -2.63
CA ARG A 42 -6.83 4.98 -1.65
C ARG A 42 -6.71 5.60 -0.25
N CYS A 43 -5.60 6.27 0.05
CA CYS A 43 -5.32 6.84 1.36
C CYS A 43 -6.21 8.07 1.65
N VAL A 44 -6.90 8.05 2.78
CA VAL A 44 -7.75 9.14 3.28
C VAL A 44 -7.14 9.93 4.44
N ALA A 45 -5.83 9.84 4.64
CA ALA A 45 -5.11 10.53 5.71
C ALA A 45 -5.70 10.33 7.12
N CYS A 46 -6.15 9.11 7.44
CA CYS A 46 -6.73 8.78 8.74
C CYS A 46 -5.71 8.73 9.89
N LYS A 47 -4.39 8.68 9.57
CA LYS A 47 -3.26 8.65 10.50
C LYS A 47 -3.18 7.42 11.42
N ILE A 48 -3.90 6.35 11.14
CA ILE A 48 -3.83 5.12 11.93
C ILE A 48 -2.44 4.51 11.79
N CYS A 49 -1.94 4.34 10.56
CA CYS A 49 -0.62 3.78 10.30
C CYS A 49 0.54 4.62 10.90
N GLU A 50 0.40 5.96 10.97
CA GLU A 50 1.35 6.86 11.64
C GLU A 50 1.42 6.57 13.14
N LYS A 51 0.26 6.38 13.80
CA LYS A 51 0.16 6.13 15.25
C LYS A 51 0.64 4.74 15.65
N GLU A 52 0.32 3.74 14.83
CA GLU A 52 0.65 2.34 15.11
C GLU A 52 2.06 1.94 14.64
N CYS A 53 2.80 2.85 14.01
CA CYS A 53 4.15 2.59 13.55
C CYS A 53 5.14 2.53 14.72
N PRO A 54 5.77 1.36 15.04
CA PRO A 54 6.67 1.25 16.18
C PRO A 54 7.88 2.19 16.10
N PRO A 55 8.61 2.30 14.97
CA PRO A 55 9.71 3.25 14.83
C PRO A 55 9.25 4.68 14.54
N GLN A 56 7.93 4.94 14.43
CA GLN A 56 7.35 6.27 14.13
C GLN A 56 7.97 6.92 12.88
N CYS A 57 8.16 6.13 11.82
CA CYS A 57 8.81 6.59 10.59
C CYS A 57 7.83 7.11 9.52
N ILE A 58 6.53 7.18 9.82
CA ILE A 58 5.48 7.64 8.90
C ILE A 58 5.00 9.02 9.34
N TYR A 59 4.97 9.97 8.41
CA TYR A 59 4.53 11.34 8.65
C TYR A 59 3.40 11.70 7.70
N ILE A 60 2.22 12.05 8.25
CA ILE A 60 1.04 12.35 7.45
C ILE A 60 0.50 13.73 7.80
N VAL A 61 0.41 14.60 6.79
CA VAL A 61 -0.30 15.86 6.88
C VAL A 61 -1.60 15.74 6.09
N LYS A 62 -2.71 16.00 6.76
CA LYS A 62 -4.04 15.93 6.17
C LYS A 62 -4.30 17.18 5.34
N SER A 63 -4.96 17.04 4.19
CA SER A 63 -5.41 18.18 3.39
C SER A 63 -6.51 18.97 4.08
N GLU A 64 -6.62 20.24 3.79
CA GLU A 64 -7.73 21.10 4.22
C GLU A 64 -8.99 20.84 3.39
N GLU A 65 -8.82 20.54 2.12
CA GLU A 65 -9.89 20.25 1.18
C GLU A 65 -10.23 18.76 1.13
N LYS A 66 -11.47 18.47 0.76
CA LYS A 66 -11.93 17.09 0.50
C LYS A 66 -11.94 16.84 -1.01
N LYS A 67 -11.46 15.68 -1.41
CA LYS A 67 -11.59 15.15 -2.77
C LYS A 67 -12.53 13.93 -2.76
N PRO A 68 -13.24 13.65 -3.86
CA PRO A 68 -13.96 12.37 -3.97
C PRO A 68 -12.93 11.22 -3.94
N ASP A 69 -13.21 10.21 -3.10
CA ASP A 69 -12.45 8.97 -3.11
C ASP A 69 -12.82 8.11 -4.33
N TYR A 70 -12.20 6.94 -4.48
CA TYR A 70 -12.51 5.98 -5.55
C TYR A 70 -13.99 5.52 -5.55
N MET A 71 -14.74 5.77 -4.45
CA MET A 71 -16.18 5.50 -4.33
C MET A 71 -17.05 6.76 -4.53
N GLY A 72 -16.46 7.89 -4.93
CA GLY A 72 -17.17 9.16 -5.13
C GLY A 72 -17.58 9.88 -3.83
N LYS A 73 -17.11 9.45 -2.65
CA LYS A 73 -17.41 10.11 -1.39
C LYS A 73 -16.36 11.20 -1.10
N PRO A 74 -16.78 12.39 -0.62
CA PRO A 74 -15.85 13.45 -0.25
C PRO A 74 -15.02 13.03 0.99
N GLN A 75 -13.76 12.69 0.81
CA GLN A 75 -12.81 12.31 1.84
C GLN A 75 -11.63 13.28 1.87
N PHE A 76 -10.97 13.35 3.02
CA PHE A 76 -9.68 14.00 3.09
C PHE A 76 -8.64 13.11 2.39
N TYR A 77 -7.58 13.73 1.92
CA TYR A 77 -6.45 13.04 1.32
C TYR A 77 -5.13 13.51 1.98
N PRO A 78 -4.06 12.77 1.86
CA PRO A 78 -2.78 13.22 2.40
C PRO A 78 -2.20 14.34 1.51
N ALA A 79 -2.08 15.54 2.08
CA ALA A 79 -1.28 16.61 1.48
C ALA A 79 0.20 16.20 1.46
N THR A 80 0.68 15.67 2.60
CA THR A 80 2.01 15.06 2.72
C THR A 80 1.84 13.64 3.25
N PHE A 81 2.61 12.72 2.68
CA PHE A 81 2.75 11.35 3.17
C PHE A 81 4.19 10.93 2.93
N ASP A 82 4.97 10.92 3.99
CA ASP A 82 6.40 10.62 3.92
C ASP A 82 6.73 9.43 4.82
N ILE A 83 7.63 8.58 4.36
CA ILE A 83 8.14 7.46 5.13
C ILE A 83 9.67 7.54 5.15
N ASP A 84 10.25 7.60 6.35
CA ASP A 84 11.69 7.42 6.52
C ASP A 84 12.05 5.94 6.46
N ILE A 85 12.46 5.50 5.27
CA ILE A 85 12.83 4.10 5.01
C ILE A 85 14.10 3.72 5.77
N SER A 86 14.94 4.67 6.16
CA SER A 86 16.19 4.39 6.88
C SER A 86 15.96 3.81 8.28
N VAL A 87 14.80 4.03 8.87
CA VAL A 87 14.40 3.50 10.19
C VAL A 87 13.20 2.54 10.12
N CYS A 88 12.62 2.38 8.94
CA CYS A 88 11.54 1.43 8.72
C CYS A 88 12.04 -0.02 8.93
N MET A 89 11.35 -0.76 9.79
CA MET A 89 11.71 -2.15 10.09
C MET A 89 10.94 -3.18 9.24
N SER A 90 10.19 -2.74 8.25
CA SER A 90 9.40 -3.58 7.32
C SER A 90 8.45 -4.57 8.04
N CYS A 91 7.90 -4.18 9.18
CA CYS A 91 7.09 -5.04 10.05
C CYS A 91 5.66 -5.31 9.54
N GLN A 92 5.20 -4.56 8.53
CA GLN A 92 3.86 -4.65 7.92
C GLN A 92 2.70 -4.19 8.81
N ILE A 93 2.90 -3.74 10.03
CA ILE A 93 1.81 -3.25 10.91
C ILE A 93 0.98 -2.16 10.21
N CYS A 94 1.64 -1.23 9.51
CA CYS A 94 0.95 -0.18 8.76
C CYS A 94 -0.02 -0.71 7.68
N VAL A 95 0.25 -1.87 7.09
CA VAL A 95 -0.62 -2.54 6.13
C VAL A 95 -1.82 -3.16 6.85
N GLU A 96 -1.58 -3.91 7.93
CA GLU A 96 -2.61 -4.63 8.68
C GLU A 96 -3.64 -3.69 9.33
N VAL A 97 -3.20 -2.52 9.81
CA VAL A 97 -4.09 -1.54 10.44
C VAL A 97 -4.82 -0.62 9.46
N CYS A 98 -4.52 -0.69 8.17
CA CYS A 98 -5.11 0.19 7.16
C CYS A 98 -6.52 -0.27 6.73
N PRO A 99 -7.61 0.40 7.12
CA PRO A 99 -8.96 -0.03 6.75
C PRO A 99 -9.34 0.29 5.30
N PHE A 100 -8.47 1.00 4.58
CA PHE A 100 -8.70 1.41 3.19
C PHE A 100 -7.85 0.64 2.19
N GLU A 101 -7.06 -0.34 2.65
CA GLU A 101 -6.14 -1.12 1.80
C GLU A 101 -5.22 -0.23 0.94
N ALA A 102 -4.85 0.94 1.51
CA ALA A 102 -4.14 1.99 0.80
C ALA A 102 -2.62 1.85 0.84
N ILE A 103 -2.08 1.10 1.80
CA ILE A 103 -0.65 0.86 1.96
C ILE A 103 -0.37 -0.64 1.84
N LYS A 104 0.65 -1.00 1.08
CA LYS A 104 1.05 -2.37 0.79
C LYS A 104 2.57 -2.51 0.83
N MET A 105 3.07 -3.75 0.88
CA MET A 105 4.51 -4.02 0.87
C MET A 105 5.00 -4.34 -0.55
N ASP A 106 6.15 -3.79 -0.89
CA ASP A 106 6.80 -4.01 -2.18
C ASP A 106 7.73 -5.23 -2.15
N LYS A 107 8.11 -5.73 -3.31
CA LYS A 107 9.18 -6.72 -3.50
C LYS A 107 10.55 -6.09 -3.78
N VAL A 108 10.61 -4.78 -3.99
CA VAL A 108 11.88 -4.07 -4.17
C VAL A 108 12.66 -4.08 -2.86
N TYR A 109 13.91 -4.54 -2.89
CA TYR A 109 14.81 -4.58 -1.74
C TYR A 109 16.13 -3.80 -1.95
N GLU A 110 16.42 -3.40 -3.19
CA GLU A 110 17.65 -2.69 -3.55
C GLU A 110 17.45 -1.17 -3.43
N LEU A 111 17.48 -0.65 -2.21
CA LEU A 111 17.35 0.79 -1.92
C LEU A 111 18.61 1.37 -1.29
N SER A 112 19.79 0.88 -1.68
CA SER A 112 21.05 1.44 -1.22
C SER A 112 21.23 2.88 -1.69
N ARG A 113 21.54 3.80 -0.77
CA ARG A 113 21.77 5.22 -1.04
C ARG A 113 23.00 5.69 -0.26
N ARG A 114 23.66 6.73 -0.76
CA ARG A 114 24.83 7.35 -0.08
C ARG A 114 24.40 8.27 1.06
N GLU A 115 23.25 8.91 0.91
CA GLU A 115 22.72 9.88 1.87
C GLU A 115 21.46 9.33 2.53
N ARG A 116 21.35 9.54 3.85
CA ARG A 116 20.23 9.03 4.63
C ARG A 116 19.01 9.94 4.52
N PHE A 117 19.18 11.24 4.77
CA PHE A 117 18.06 12.12 5.07
C PHE A 117 17.21 12.47 3.84
N ASP A 118 17.83 12.77 2.70
CA ASP A 118 17.09 13.13 1.50
C ASP A 118 16.78 11.92 0.62
N ALA A 119 17.70 10.97 0.52
CA ALA A 119 17.59 9.85 -0.41
C ALA A 119 16.76 8.65 0.10
N LEU A 120 16.58 8.54 1.42
CA LEU A 120 15.78 7.47 2.06
C LEU A 120 14.48 7.99 2.70
N LEU A 121 14.22 9.30 2.63
CA LEU A 121 12.91 9.87 2.94
C LEU A 121 12.03 9.78 1.68
N MET A 122 11.24 8.70 1.60
CA MET A 122 10.34 8.48 0.47
C MET A 122 9.09 9.33 0.63
N ARG A 123 8.85 10.18 -0.35
CA ARG A 123 7.70 11.08 -0.37
C ARG A 123 6.49 10.42 -1.04
N LYS A 124 5.31 11.01 -0.87
CA LYS A 124 4.05 10.53 -1.44
C LYS A 124 4.17 10.13 -2.92
N GLN A 125 4.86 10.93 -3.73
CA GLN A 125 5.04 10.66 -5.17
C GLN A 125 5.90 9.41 -5.43
N ASP A 126 6.93 9.20 -4.62
CA ASP A 126 7.83 8.04 -4.74
C ASP A 126 7.16 6.75 -4.25
N LEU A 127 6.25 6.89 -3.28
CA LEU A 127 5.51 5.78 -2.68
C LEU A 127 4.30 5.37 -3.52
N ALA A 128 3.73 6.27 -4.35
CA ALA A 128 2.52 6.01 -5.11
C ALA A 128 2.77 5.02 -6.26
N LYS A 129 2.07 3.87 -6.24
CA LYS A 129 2.13 2.85 -7.30
C LYS A 129 0.72 2.42 -7.69
N SER A 130 0.54 2.08 -8.98
CA SER A 130 -0.77 1.70 -9.50
C SER A 130 -1.27 0.36 -8.93
N ASN A 131 -2.58 0.17 -8.92
CA ASN A 131 -3.18 -1.12 -8.58
C ASN A 131 -2.73 -2.23 -9.55
N ASP A 132 -2.47 -1.92 -10.83
CA ASP A 132 -1.91 -2.87 -11.79
C ASP A 132 -0.51 -3.33 -11.40
N TYR A 133 0.31 -2.43 -10.82
CA TYR A 133 1.60 -2.82 -10.26
C TYR A 133 1.43 -3.76 -9.08
N TYR A 134 0.47 -3.47 -8.19
CA TYR A 134 0.16 -4.33 -7.05
C TYR A 134 -0.28 -5.74 -7.49
N HIS A 135 -1.19 -5.84 -8.46
CA HIS A 135 -1.59 -7.13 -9.05
C HIS A 135 -0.42 -7.91 -9.66
N ARG A 136 0.55 -7.23 -10.25
CA ARG A 136 1.72 -7.89 -10.85
C ARG A 136 2.65 -8.49 -9.80
N ILE A 137 2.83 -7.85 -8.65
CA ILE A 137 3.74 -8.32 -7.60
C ILE A 137 3.08 -9.25 -6.59
N HIS A 138 1.78 -9.04 -6.30
CA HIS A 138 0.99 -9.80 -5.33
C HIS A 138 -0.38 -10.20 -5.93
N PRO A 139 -0.43 -11.11 -6.91
CA PRO A 139 -1.67 -11.40 -7.65
C PRO A 139 -2.78 -11.95 -6.76
N LEU A 140 -2.51 -12.91 -5.89
CA LEU A 140 -3.52 -13.53 -5.03
C LEU A 140 -4.04 -12.56 -3.96
N GLU A 141 -3.14 -11.80 -3.35
CA GLU A 141 -3.52 -10.81 -2.33
C GLU A 141 -4.34 -9.66 -2.97
N ALA A 142 -3.90 -9.16 -4.13
CA ALA A 142 -4.59 -8.06 -4.82
C ALA A 142 -6.00 -8.44 -5.28
N GLU A 143 -6.21 -9.65 -5.80
CA GLU A 143 -7.53 -10.16 -6.15
C GLU A 143 -8.45 -10.26 -4.94
N ALA A 144 -7.95 -10.78 -3.80
CA ALA A 144 -8.71 -10.88 -2.57
C ALA A 144 -9.10 -9.50 -2.02
N VAL A 145 -8.18 -8.54 -2.05
CA VAL A 145 -8.42 -7.16 -1.61
C VAL A 145 -9.46 -6.47 -2.48
N ASP A 146 -9.34 -6.55 -3.80
CA ASP A 146 -10.28 -5.93 -4.73
C ASP A 146 -11.68 -6.57 -4.61
N ALA A 147 -11.77 -7.87 -4.39
CA ALA A 147 -13.04 -8.55 -4.12
C ALA A 147 -13.69 -8.03 -2.83
N ASN A 148 -12.90 -7.89 -1.76
CA ASN A 148 -13.36 -7.35 -0.48
C ASN A 148 -13.83 -5.89 -0.59
N LEU A 149 -13.10 -5.05 -1.32
CA LEU A 149 -13.46 -3.65 -1.55
C LEU A 149 -14.75 -3.54 -2.36
N LYS A 150 -14.94 -4.35 -3.41
CA LYS A 150 -16.19 -4.43 -4.19
C LYS A 150 -17.36 -4.88 -3.33
N ALA A 151 -17.21 -5.94 -2.55
CA ALA A 151 -18.24 -6.43 -1.65
C ALA A 151 -18.62 -5.40 -0.56
N ALA A 152 -17.66 -4.65 -0.04
CA ALA A 152 -17.91 -3.56 0.91
C ALA A 152 -18.63 -2.37 0.26
N ALA A 153 -18.33 -2.08 -1.00
CA ALA A 153 -19.01 -1.05 -1.78
C ALA A 153 -20.47 -1.41 -2.06
N GLU A 154 -20.76 -2.66 -2.42
CA GLU A 154 -22.12 -3.16 -2.67
C GLU A 154 -22.99 -3.13 -1.41
N LYS A 155 -22.45 -3.52 -0.26
CA LYS A 155 -23.16 -3.46 1.04
C LYS A 155 -23.51 -2.04 1.47
N LYS A 156 -22.80 -1.03 0.99
CA LYS A 156 -23.01 0.39 1.31
C LYS A 156 -23.89 1.14 0.32
N LYS A 157 -24.34 0.52 -0.80
CA LYS A 157 -25.36 1.12 -1.67
C LYS A 157 -26.66 1.26 -0.88
N PRO A 158 -27.27 2.47 -0.77
CA PRO A 158 -28.53 2.62 -0.07
C PRO A 158 -29.58 1.79 -0.79
N VAL A 159 -30.33 0.96 -0.02
CA VAL A 159 -31.53 0.30 -0.50
C VAL A 159 -32.44 1.40 -1.06
N PRO A 160 -32.90 1.33 -2.31
CA PRO A 160 -33.83 2.32 -2.85
C PRO A 160 -35.05 2.35 -1.93
N ALA A 161 -35.36 3.54 -1.41
CA ALA A 161 -36.54 3.75 -0.58
C ALA A 161 -37.74 3.24 -1.35
N ALA A 162 -38.49 2.28 -0.76
CA ALA A 162 -39.73 1.80 -1.28
C ALA A 162 -40.67 2.99 -1.53
N ALA A 163 -41.17 3.14 -2.72
CA ALA A 163 -42.14 4.16 -3.08
C ALA A 163 -43.34 4.06 -2.11
N PRO A 164 -43.88 5.18 -1.61
CA PRO A 164 -45.07 5.13 -0.78
C PRO A 164 -46.23 4.55 -1.64
N ALA A 165 -46.82 3.49 -1.14
CA ALA A 165 -48.06 2.95 -1.72
C ALA A 165 -49.13 4.02 -1.65
N SER A 166 -49.60 4.49 -2.82
CA SER A 166 -50.76 5.35 -2.94
C SER A 166 -52.02 4.50 -2.59
N GLY A 167 -52.57 4.81 -1.47
CA GLY A 167 -53.94 4.44 -1.11
C GLY A 167 -54.87 5.61 -1.34
#